data_66bb2e8e034370c7e93efb5e252245a1
#
_entry.id   66bb2e8e034370c7e93efb5e252245a1
#
_cell.length_a   1.000
_cell.length_b   1.000
_cell.length_c   1.000
_cell.angle_alpha   90.00
_cell.angle_beta   90.00
_cell.angle_gamma   90.00
#
_symmetry.space_group_name_H-M   'P 1'
#
loop_
_entity.id
_entity.type
_entity.pdbx_description
1 polymer ?
#
loop_
_entity_poly.entity_id
_entity_poly.type
_entity_poly.pdbx_seq_one_letter_code
_entity_poly.pdbx_strand_id
1 'polypeptide(L)'
;MAENIEKASVKIKGMTCASCAARIEKALSKAPGVYKATVNFATETAAVEYNSSETNVENLIKVVSDAGYEAFEKTDVNVDREKEEREREIKNLGRLVIISAVLSTPLILSMILNMMGKPGGILYNPWFQVIVSAPVQFIIGLKYYKGAYHALKGGSANMDVLVAMGTSSAFFYSLYNVFTVPAEMIHHYLYFEASAVIITLISFGKYLEAVAKGRTSEAIKKLMGLAPKTARVIRNGEEKDIPIKEVEV
;
A
#
# COMPACT_ATOMS: atom_id res chain seq x y z
N MET A 1 -13.11 28.92 28.43
CA MET A 1 -11.71 28.48 28.24
C MET A 1 -11.46 28.51 26.75
N ALA A 2 -10.46 29.24 26.28
CA ALA A 2 -10.13 29.26 24.86
C ALA A 2 -9.68 27.84 24.46
N GLU A 3 -10.41 27.20 23.54
CA GLU A 3 -10.01 25.93 22.98
C GLU A 3 -8.76 26.15 22.13
N ASN A 4 -7.62 25.58 22.56
CA ASN A 4 -6.35 25.62 21.81
C ASN A 4 -6.43 24.61 20.65
N ILE A 5 -7.09 25.02 19.56
CA ILE A 5 -7.20 24.17 18.36
C ILE A 5 -5.91 24.30 17.55
N GLU A 6 -5.20 23.19 17.43
CA GLU A 6 -4.02 23.06 16.58
C GLU A 6 -4.29 22.15 15.38
N LYS A 7 -3.50 22.32 14.33
CA LYS A 7 -3.55 21.50 13.10
C LYS A 7 -2.24 20.76 12.93
N ALA A 8 -2.34 19.43 12.79
CA ALA A 8 -1.21 18.59 12.46
C ALA A 8 -1.39 17.89 11.11
N SER A 9 -0.29 17.67 10.41
CA SER A 9 -0.22 16.82 9.24
C SER A 9 0.69 15.64 9.52
N VAL A 10 0.10 14.44 9.51
CA VAL A 10 0.79 13.18 9.79
C VAL A 10 0.93 12.39 8.50
N LYS A 11 2.15 11.97 8.17
CA LYS A 11 2.43 11.06 7.06
C LYS A 11 2.16 9.63 7.49
N ILE A 12 1.50 8.85 6.63
CA ILE A 12 1.10 7.48 6.94
C ILE A 12 1.66 6.54 5.89
N LYS A 13 2.36 5.47 6.31
CA LYS A 13 2.82 4.38 5.46
C LYS A 13 2.00 3.10 5.70
N GLY A 14 1.94 2.24 4.68
CA GLY A 14 1.28 0.93 4.77
C GLY A 14 -0.20 0.91 4.38
N MET A 15 -0.77 2.04 3.92
CA MET A 15 -2.12 2.04 3.36
C MET A 15 -2.15 1.36 1.99
N THR A 16 -2.79 0.20 1.91
CA THR A 16 -2.88 -0.58 0.67
C THR A 16 -4.14 -0.30 -0.16
N CYS A 17 -5.15 0.34 0.43
CA CYS A 17 -6.43 0.61 -0.25
C CYS A 17 -7.18 1.76 0.42
N ALA A 18 -8.23 2.27 -0.22
CA ALA A 18 -9.07 3.35 0.31
C ALA A 18 -9.75 2.98 1.64
N SER A 19 -10.09 1.71 1.85
CA SER A 19 -10.66 1.25 3.14
C SER A 19 -9.66 1.35 4.29
N CYS A 20 -8.36 1.26 4.02
CA CYS A 20 -7.32 1.52 5.02
C CYS A 20 -7.34 3.00 5.46
N ALA A 21 -7.46 3.93 4.51
CA ALA A 21 -7.57 5.36 4.80
C ALA A 21 -8.81 5.69 5.64
N ALA A 22 -9.98 5.16 5.25
CA ALA A 22 -11.23 5.33 6.01
C ALA A 22 -11.13 4.76 7.44
N ARG A 23 -10.42 3.64 7.62
CA ARG A 23 -10.18 3.06 8.94
C ARG A 23 -9.33 3.96 9.83
N ILE A 24 -8.23 4.49 9.30
CA ILE A 24 -7.34 5.40 10.03
C ILE A 24 -8.09 6.68 10.39
N GLU A 25 -8.85 7.24 9.43
CA GLU A 25 -9.68 8.41 9.65
C GLU A 25 -10.69 8.20 10.81
N LYS A 26 -11.35 7.04 10.81
CA LYS A 26 -12.26 6.65 11.89
C LYS A 26 -11.56 6.47 13.24
N ALA A 27 -10.33 5.93 13.25
CA ALA A 27 -9.56 5.77 14.47
C ALA A 27 -9.12 7.12 15.04
N LEU A 28 -8.60 8.02 14.20
CA LEU A 28 -8.21 9.37 14.58
C LEU A 28 -9.39 10.20 15.05
N SER A 29 -10.55 10.14 14.36
CA SER A 29 -11.77 10.88 14.73
C SER A 29 -12.39 10.42 16.06
N LYS A 30 -12.01 9.24 16.57
CA LYS A 30 -12.44 8.73 17.87
C LYS A 30 -11.44 9.01 18.99
N ALA A 31 -10.26 9.51 18.66
CA ALA A 31 -9.24 9.80 19.65
C ALA A 31 -9.65 11.01 20.51
N PRO A 32 -9.35 10.97 21.83
CA PRO A 32 -9.65 12.10 22.72
C PRO A 32 -8.98 13.38 22.22
N GLY A 33 -9.70 14.50 22.31
CA GLY A 33 -9.19 15.81 21.90
C GLY A 33 -9.12 16.04 20.38
N VAL A 34 -9.58 15.11 19.54
CA VAL A 34 -9.64 15.30 18.09
C VAL A 34 -11.01 15.83 17.68
N TYR A 35 -11.03 16.99 17.03
CA TYR A 35 -12.25 17.59 16.48
C TYR A 35 -12.56 17.10 15.08
N LYS A 36 -11.50 17.01 14.24
CA LYS A 36 -11.63 16.58 12.85
C LYS A 36 -10.38 15.87 12.39
N ALA A 37 -10.57 14.76 11.70
CA ALA A 37 -9.51 14.05 11.00
C ALA A 37 -9.94 13.79 9.56
N THR A 38 -9.03 13.95 8.61
CA THR A 38 -9.24 13.64 7.19
C THR A 38 -8.01 12.95 6.66
N VAL A 39 -8.18 11.75 6.10
CA VAL A 39 -7.07 10.96 5.56
C VAL A 39 -7.13 10.95 4.03
N ASN A 40 -6.05 11.42 3.41
CA ASN A 40 -5.90 11.41 1.97
C ASN A 40 -5.02 10.22 1.56
N PHE A 41 -5.63 9.25 0.89
CA PHE A 41 -4.97 8.04 0.41
C PHE A 41 -3.94 8.32 -0.70
N ALA A 42 -4.17 9.30 -1.58
CA ALA A 42 -3.26 9.62 -2.69
C ALA A 42 -1.98 10.30 -2.23
N THR A 43 -2.08 11.21 -1.26
CA THR A 43 -0.94 11.91 -0.66
C THR A 43 -0.35 11.17 0.54
N GLU A 44 -1.05 10.13 1.03
CA GLU A 44 -0.67 9.34 2.21
C GLU A 44 -0.50 10.21 3.47
N THR A 45 -1.39 11.18 3.65
CA THR A 45 -1.36 12.13 4.76
C THR A 45 -2.69 12.17 5.49
N ALA A 46 -2.64 12.31 6.82
CA ALA A 46 -3.77 12.70 7.64
C ALA A 46 -3.64 14.17 8.04
N ALA A 47 -4.69 14.95 7.83
CA ALA A 47 -4.84 16.28 8.41
C ALA A 47 -5.76 16.16 9.62
N VAL A 48 -5.26 16.60 10.79
CA VAL A 48 -5.98 16.47 12.07
C VAL A 48 -6.07 17.83 12.74
N GLU A 49 -7.28 18.21 13.14
CA GLU A 49 -7.55 19.36 14.01
C GLU A 49 -7.84 18.84 15.42
N TYR A 50 -7.07 19.27 16.41
CA TYR A 50 -7.11 18.71 17.74
C TYR A 50 -6.89 19.78 18.83
N ASN A 51 -7.30 19.49 20.05
CA ASN A 51 -7.05 20.31 21.24
C ASN A 51 -5.68 19.96 21.82
N SER A 52 -4.72 20.90 21.75
CA SER A 52 -3.35 20.69 22.25
C SER A 52 -3.27 20.54 23.77
N SER A 53 -4.36 20.89 24.50
CA SER A 53 -4.44 20.65 25.95
C SER A 53 -4.83 19.20 26.30
N GLU A 54 -5.39 18.42 25.36
CA GLU A 54 -5.89 17.05 25.59
C GLU A 54 -5.04 15.99 24.87
N THR A 55 -4.47 16.32 23.71
CA THR A 55 -3.67 15.39 22.91
C THR A 55 -2.52 16.11 22.22
N ASN A 56 -1.59 15.35 21.68
CA ASN A 56 -0.43 15.86 20.94
C ASN A 56 -0.16 14.98 19.70
N VAL A 57 0.77 15.43 18.84
CA VAL A 57 1.12 14.73 17.59
C VAL A 57 1.61 13.30 17.86
N GLU A 58 2.35 13.07 18.94
CA GLU A 58 2.86 11.76 19.31
C GLU A 58 1.71 10.77 19.60
N ASN A 59 0.68 11.24 20.31
CA ASN A 59 -0.52 10.43 20.57
C ASN A 59 -1.29 10.12 19.28
N LEU A 60 -1.39 11.09 18.35
CA LEU A 60 -2.00 10.85 17.03
C LEU A 60 -1.23 9.79 16.23
N ILE A 61 0.10 9.85 16.24
CA ILE A 61 0.98 8.83 15.64
C ILE A 61 0.74 7.46 16.29
N LYS A 62 0.61 7.41 17.61
CA LYS A 62 0.33 6.17 18.33
C LYS A 62 -1.03 5.57 17.95
N VAL A 63 -2.08 6.38 17.82
CA VAL A 63 -3.41 5.92 17.36
C VAL A 63 -3.33 5.28 15.98
N VAL A 64 -2.56 5.85 15.05
CA VAL A 64 -2.33 5.27 13.73
C VAL A 64 -1.53 3.97 13.83
N SER A 65 -0.51 3.91 14.70
CA SER A 65 0.29 2.71 14.94
C SER A 65 -0.53 1.58 15.55
N ASP A 66 -1.40 1.88 16.50
CA ASP A 66 -2.33 0.91 17.12
C ASP A 66 -3.36 0.38 16.10
N ALA A 67 -3.71 1.19 15.09
CA ALA A 67 -4.51 0.75 13.95
C ALA A 67 -3.75 -0.16 12.95
N GLY A 68 -2.43 -0.38 13.16
CA GLY A 68 -1.59 -1.28 12.36
C GLY A 68 -0.86 -0.63 11.19
N TYR A 69 -0.67 0.70 11.23
CA TYR A 69 0.02 1.47 10.18
C TYR A 69 1.22 2.23 10.77
N GLU A 70 2.19 2.54 9.94
CA GLU A 70 3.30 3.40 10.33
C GLU A 70 2.93 4.87 10.12
N ALA A 71 3.24 5.73 11.09
CA ALA A 71 2.99 7.16 11.00
C ALA A 71 4.18 7.98 11.55
N PHE A 72 4.39 9.16 10.97
CA PHE A 72 5.41 10.11 11.40
C PHE A 72 4.96 11.54 11.10
N GLU A 73 5.47 12.46 11.87
CA GLU A 73 5.21 13.88 11.65
C GLU A 73 5.82 14.33 10.31
N LYS A 74 5.04 15.09 9.55
CA LYS A 74 5.51 15.67 8.29
C LYS A 74 6.34 16.89 8.58
N THR A 75 7.68 16.76 8.52
CA THR A 75 8.63 17.86 8.61
C THR A 75 9.19 18.21 7.24
N ASP A 76 9.37 19.51 6.96
CA ASP A 76 9.87 20.01 5.65
C ASP A 76 11.29 19.49 5.32
N VAL A 77 12.03 18.98 6.30
CA VAL A 77 13.41 18.50 6.15
C VAL A 77 13.53 17.15 5.39
N ASN A 78 12.41 16.42 5.21
CA ASN A 78 12.45 15.05 4.69
C ASN A 78 12.01 14.89 3.21
N VAL A 79 11.82 15.97 2.47
CA VAL A 79 11.22 15.94 1.12
C VAL A 79 12.05 15.15 0.11
N ASP A 80 13.37 15.32 0.13
CA ASP A 80 14.27 14.62 -0.80
C ASP A 80 14.43 13.14 -0.45
N ARG A 81 14.50 12.83 0.85
CA ARG A 81 14.57 11.45 1.35
C ARG A 81 13.29 10.66 1.03
N GLU A 82 12.12 11.29 1.17
CA GLU A 82 10.84 10.68 0.76
C GLU A 82 10.82 10.34 -0.74
N LYS A 83 11.39 11.21 -1.58
CA LYS A 83 11.47 10.97 -3.03
C LYS A 83 12.34 9.76 -3.33
N GLU A 84 13.53 9.68 -2.74
CA GLU A 84 14.43 8.54 -2.92
C GLU A 84 13.82 7.22 -2.42
N GLU A 85 13.19 7.22 -1.25
CA GLU A 85 12.51 6.05 -0.69
C GLU A 85 11.39 5.57 -1.63
N ARG A 86 10.60 6.48 -2.16
CA ARG A 86 9.52 6.18 -3.12
C ARG A 86 10.05 5.64 -4.45
N GLU A 87 11.10 6.22 -4.99
CA GLU A 87 11.74 5.71 -6.21
C GLU A 87 12.30 4.30 -6.01
N ARG A 88 12.91 4.03 -4.86
CA ARG A 88 13.38 2.68 -4.49
C ARG A 88 12.21 1.70 -4.37
N GLU A 89 11.12 2.12 -3.76
CA GLU A 89 9.90 1.30 -3.62
C GLU A 89 9.32 0.95 -5.00
N ILE A 90 9.15 1.93 -5.89
CA ILE A 90 8.66 1.72 -7.27
C ILE A 90 9.59 0.76 -8.04
N LYS A 91 10.91 0.93 -7.95
CA LYS A 91 11.87 0.02 -8.59
C LYS A 91 11.76 -1.40 -8.04
N ASN A 92 11.62 -1.56 -6.72
CA ASN A 92 11.47 -2.86 -6.09
C ASN A 92 10.16 -3.54 -6.49
N LEU A 93 9.05 -2.81 -6.49
CA LEU A 93 7.76 -3.31 -6.98
C LEU A 93 7.85 -3.74 -8.45
N GLY A 94 8.47 -2.92 -9.30
CA GLY A 94 8.68 -3.26 -10.71
C GLY A 94 9.49 -4.54 -10.90
N ARG A 95 10.58 -4.72 -10.14
CA ARG A 95 11.38 -5.96 -10.18
C ARG A 95 10.56 -7.18 -9.75
N LEU A 96 9.79 -7.07 -8.66
CA LEU A 96 8.94 -8.17 -8.18
C LEU A 96 7.86 -8.54 -9.21
N VAL A 97 7.28 -7.55 -9.89
CA VAL A 97 6.31 -7.77 -10.96
C VAL A 97 6.94 -8.52 -12.14
N ILE A 98 8.13 -8.10 -12.57
CA ILE A 98 8.85 -8.77 -13.67
C ILE A 98 9.17 -10.22 -13.29
N ILE A 99 9.71 -10.45 -12.08
CA ILE A 99 10.04 -11.80 -11.60
C ILE A 99 8.77 -12.67 -11.53
N SER A 100 7.68 -12.14 -10.97
CA SER A 100 6.42 -12.90 -10.87
C SER A 100 5.83 -13.19 -12.25
N ALA A 101 5.88 -12.25 -13.20
CA ALA A 101 5.41 -12.45 -14.56
C ALA A 101 6.22 -13.54 -15.29
N VAL A 102 7.55 -13.52 -15.16
CA VAL A 102 8.42 -14.54 -15.75
C VAL A 102 8.11 -15.93 -15.16
N LEU A 103 7.94 -16.02 -13.83
CA LEU A 103 7.58 -17.29 -13.16
C LEU A 103 6.15 -17.75 -13.50
N SER A 104 5.21 -16.83 -13.69
CA SER A 104 3.82 -17.18 -14.02
C SER A 104 3.64 -17.57 -15.49
N THR A 105 4.51 -17.12 -16.38
CA THR A 105 4.42 -17.41 -17.83
C THR A 105 4.35 -18.91 -18.16
N PRO A 106 5.25 -19.79 -17.63
CA PRO A 106 5.17 -21.22 -17.91
C PRO A 106 3.90 -21.88 -17.35
N LEU A 107 3.33 -21.36 -16.25
CA LEU A 107 2.07 -21.86 -15.70
C LEU A 107 0.89 -21.50 -16.61
N ILE A 108 0.84 -20.25 -17.11
CA ILE A 108 -0.17 -19.80 -18.07
C ILE A 108 -0.06 -20.62 -19.38
N LEU A 109 1.17 -20.84 -19.85
CA LEU A 109 1.41 -21.64 -21.04
C LEU A 109 0.92 -23.08 -20.88
N SER A 110 1.17 -23.70 -19.70
CA SER A 110 0.65 -25.01 -19.34
C SER A 110 -0.88 -25.04 -19.44
N MET A 111 -1.56 -24.06 -18.85
CA MET A 111 -3.01 -23.93 -18.90
C MET A 111 -3.53 -23.81 -20.34
N ILE A 112 -2.92 -22.98 -21.18
CA ILE A 112 -3.32 -22.79 -22.58
C ILE A 112 -3.12 -24.08 -23.40
N LEU A 113 -1.97 -24.75 -23.25
CA LEU A 113 -1.70 -26.02 -23.94
C LEU A 113 -2.69 -27.10 -23.53
N ASN A 114 -3.04 -27.18 -22.24
CA ASN A 114 -4.06 -28.11 -21.73
C ASN A 114 -5.42 -27.83 -22.38
N MET A 115 -5.84 -26.57 -22.47
CA MET A 115 -7.10 -26.19 -23.10
C MET A 115 -7.11 -26.51 -24.60
N MET A 116 -5.95 -26.47 -25.26
CA MET A 116 -5.80 -26.85 -26.67
C MET A 116 -5.66 -28.38 -26.92
N GLY A 117 -5.63 -29.19 -25.85
CA GLY A 117 -5.42 -30.63 -25.94
C GLY A 117 -4.02 -31.04 -26.43
N LYS A 118 -3.02 -30.14 -26.29
CA LYS A 118 -1.66 -30.40 -26.77
C LYS A 118 -0.77 -30.94 -25.64
N PRO A 119 0.23 -31.79 -25.95
CA PRO A 119 1.17 -32.27 -24.93
C PRO A 119 2.00 -31.11 -24.36
N GLY A 120 1.99 -30.95 -23.06
CA GLY A 120 2.73 -29.89 -22.37
C GLY A 120 4.08 -30.31 -21.80
N GLY A 121 4.44 -31.59 -21.95
CA GLY A 121 5.72 -32.12 -21.45
C GLY A 121 5.98 -31.78 -19.98
N ILE A 122 7.14 -31.17 -19.70
CA ILE A 122 7.53 -30.82 -18.33
C ILE A 122 6.61 -29.77 -17.67
N LEU A 123 5.92 -28.93 -18.47
CA LEU A 123 4.99 -27.93 -17.94
C LEU A 123 3.77 -28.56 -17.27
N TYR A 124 3.42 -29.78 -17.65
CA TYR A 124 2.33 -30.53 -17.02
C TYR A 124 2.75 -31.28 -15.76
N ASN A 125 4.07 -31.35 -15.48
CA ASN A 125 4.51 -32.00 -14.25
C ASN A 125 4.03 -31.17 -13.03
N PRO A 126 3.22 -31.78 -12.14
CA PRO A 126 2.67 -31.07 -10.98
C PRO A 126 3.76 -30.49 -10.07
N TRP A 127 4.87 -31.22 -9.89
CA TRP A 127 6.00 -30.76 -9.08
C TRP A 127 6.72 -29.57 -9.69
N PHE A 128 6.81 -29.52 -11.04
CA PHE A 128 7.33 -28.33 -11.72
C PHE A 128 6.44 -27.12 -11.41
N GLN A 129 5.11 -27.27 -11.47
CA GLN A 129 4.17 -26.19 -11.18
C GLN A 129 4.25 -25.75 -9.72
N VAL A 130 4.43 -26.67 -8.75
CA VAL A 130 4.68 -26.34 -7.35
C VAL A 130 5.95 -25.51 -7.20
N ILE A 131 7.07 -25.96 -7.77
CA ILE A 131 8.38 -25.28 -7.65
C ILE A 131 8.33 -23.86 -8.22
N VAL A 132 7.61 -23.67 -9.33
CA VAL A 132 7.52 -22.36 -9.99
C VAL A 132 6.52 -21.44 -9.29
N SER A 133 5.40 -21.95 -8.80
CA SER A 133 4.38 -21.14 -8.13
C SER A 133 4.72 -20.80 -6.67
N ALA A 134 5.43 -21.66 -5.95
CA ALA A 134 5.77 -21.45 -4.54
C ALA A 134 6.55 -20.13 -4.27
N PRO A 135 7.56 -19.73 -5.05
CA PRO A 135 8.21 -18.43 -4.88
C PRO A 135 7.25 -17.25 -5.09
N VAL A 136 6.33 -17.36 -6.04
CA VAL A 136 5.31 -16.32 -6.26
C VAL A 136 4.38 -16.24 -5.07
N GLN A 137 3.91 -17.38 -4.57
CA GLN A 137 2.99 -17.46 -3.44
C GLN A 137 3.61 -16.96 -2.13
N PHE A 138 4.81 -17.42 -1.79
CA PHE A 138 5.36 -17.22 -0.44
C PHE A 138 6.44 -16.14 -0.34
N ILE A 139 7.11 -15.78 -1.44
CA ILE A 139 8.11 -14.70 -1.43
C ILE A 139 7.45 -13.40 -1.91
N ILE A 140 6.88 -13.40 -3.13
CA ILE A 140 6.25 -12.19 -3.68
C ILE A 140 4.93 -11.90 -2.97
N GLY A 141 4.15 -12.93 -2.67
CA GLY A 141 2.89 -12.85 -1.92
C GLY A 141 3.03 -12.51 -0.44
N LEU A 142 4.23 -12.58 0.14
CA LEU A 142 4.46 -12.38 1.59
C LEU A 142 3.89 -11.05 2.10
N LYS A 143 3.92 -9.99 1.29
CA LYS A 143 3.35 -8.69 1.64
C LYS A 143 1.84 -8.77 1.93
N TYR A 144 1.10 -9.59 1.19
CA TYR A 144 -0.35 -9.78 1.39
C TYR A 144 -0.62 -10.57 2.67
N TYR A 145 0.21 -11.55 3.02
CA TYR A 145 0.09 -12.26 4.30
C TYR A 145 0.34 -11.33 5.49
N LYS A 146 1.36 -10.47 5.40
CA LYS A 146 1.64 -9.47 6.43
C LYS A 146 0.49 -8.47 6.56
N GLY A 147 -0.01 -7.94 5.43
CA GLY A 147 -1.16 -7.03 5.41
C GLY A 147 -2.43 -7.66 5.96
N ALA A 148 -2.70 -8.93 5.61
CA ALA A 148 -3.82 -9.71 6.13
C ALA A 148 -3.73 -9.89 7.65
N TYR A 149 -2.56 -10.27 8.17
CA TYR A 149 -2.33 -10.42 9.60
C TYR A 149 -2.62 -9.12 10.37
N HIS A 150 -2.08 -7.98 9.90
CA HIS A 150 -2.33 -6.70 10.54
C HIS A 150 -3.80 -6.26 10.47
N ALA A 151 -4.47 -6.51 9.34
CA ALA A 151 -5.89 -6.20 9.19
C ALA A 151 -6.76 -7.03 10.16
N LEU A 152 -6.53 -8.34 10.22
CA LEU A 152 -7.28 -9.24 11.10
C LEU A 152 -7.00 -8.95 12.57
N LYS A 153 -5.75 -8.71 12.96
CA LYS A 153 -5.40 -8.31 14.33
C LYS A 153 -6.12 -7.04 14.74
N GLY A 154 -6.34 -6.13 13.81
CA GLY A 154 -7.12 -4.91 14.04
C GLY A 154 -8.62 -5.08 13.87
N GLY A 155 -9.17 -6.31 13.84
CA GLY A 155 -10.60 -6.60 13.79
C GLY A 155 -11.28 -6.24 12.46
N SER A 156 -10.53 -6.18 11.33
CA SER A 156 -11.11 -5.90 10.02
C SER A 156 -10.54 -6.82 8.94
N ALA A 157 -11.27 -6.93 7.83
CA ALA A 157 -10.80 -7.59 6.62
C ALA A 157 -10.56 -6.53 5.53
N ASN A 158 -9.49 -6.68 4.77
CA ASN A 158 -9.14 -5.82 3.65
C ASN A 158 -8.80 -6.67 2.40
N MET A 159 -8.38 -6.00 1.34
CA MET A 159 -7.96 -6.68 0.11
C MET A 159 -6.85 -7.71 0.35
N ASP A 160 -5.92 -7.45 1.26
CA ASP A 160 -4.81 -8.36 1.52
C ASP A 160 -5.29 -9.68 2.13
N VAL A 161 -6.32 -9.64 3.00
CA VAL A 161 -6.97 -10.84 3.55
C VAL A 161 -7.60 -11.67 2.44
N LEU A 162 -8.35 -11.02 1.53
CA LEU A 162 -8.99 -11.70 0.41
C LEU A 162 -7.96 -12.37 -0.52
N VAL A 163 -6.90 -11.64 -0.85
CA VAL A 163 -5.80 -12.15 -1.69
C VAL A 163 -5.10 -13.32 -1.01
N ALA A 164 -4.68 -13.16 0.25
CA ALA A 164 -3.98 -14.20 0.99
C ALA A 164 -4.83 -15.47 1.12
N MET A 165 -6.11 -15.35 1.45
CA MET A 165 -7.03 -16.50 1.57
C MET A 165 -7.28 -17.17 0.21
N GLY A 166 -7.64 -16.39 -0.82
CA GLY A 166 -8.01 -16.94 -2.13
C GLY A 166 -6.83 -17.64 -2.80
N THR A 167 -5.65 -17.01 -2.80
CA THR A 167 -4.46 -17.61 -3.42
C THR A 167 -3.92 -18.80 -2.62
N SER A 168 -3.99 -18.76 -1.28
CA SER A 168 -3.63 -19.90 -0.44
C SER A 168 -4.57 -21.07 -0.67
N SER A 169 -5.87 -20.83 -0.75
CA SER A 169 -6.86 -21.89 -1.03
C SER A 169 -6.57 -22.57 -2.36
N ALA A 170 -6.30 -21.80 -3.42
CA ALA A 170 -5.94 -22.35 -4.73
C ALA A 170 -4.63 -23.16 -4.67
N PHE A 171 -3.59 -22.62 -4.02
CA PHE A 171 -2.30 -23.26 -3.91
C PHE A 171 -2.37 -24.58 -3.09
N PHE A 172 -2.93 -24.55 -1.89
CA PHE A 172 -2.99 -25.72 -1.01
C PHE A 172 -3.98 -26.77 -1.50
N TYR A 173 -5.09 -26.37 -2.14
CA TYR A 173 -5.99 -27.30 -2.81
C TYR A 173 -5.27 -28.05 -3.94
N SER A 174 -4.53 -27.35 -4.76
CA SER A 174 -3.72 -27.96 -5.82
C SER A 174 -2.65 -28.89 -5.25
N LEU A 175 -1.96 -28.43 -4.19
CA LEU A 175 -0.95 -29.26 -3.53
C LEU A 175 -1.54 -30.55 -2.94
N TYR A 176 -2.70 -30.47 -2.31
CA TYR A 176 -3.42 -31.65 -1.82
C TYR A 176 -3.73 -32.63 -2.97
N ASN A 177 -4.20 -32.13 -4.12
CA ASN A 177 -4.50 -32.96 -5.27
C ASN A 177 -3.26 -33.63 -5.89
N VAL A 178 -2.08 -33.03 -5.76
CA VAL A 178 -0.82 -33.66 -6.21
C VAL A 178 -0.58 -35.00 -5.50
N PHE A 179 -1.07 -35.17 -4.26
CA PHE A 179 -0.90 -36.41 -3.48
C PHE A 179 -2.08 -37.37 -3.58
N THR A 180 -3.27 -36.90 -3.95
CA THR A 180 -4.51 -37.69 -3.83
C THR A 180 -5.12 -38.09 -5.16
N VAL A 181 -4.88 -37.34 -6.24
CA VAL A 181 -5.48 -37.57 -7.55
C VAL A 181 -4.53 -38.36 -8.46
N PRO A 182 -5.03 -39.38 -9.18
CA PRO A 182 -4.24 -40.12 -10.17
C PRO A 182 -3.64 -39.21 -11.24
N ALA A 183 -2.43 -39.53 -11.71
CA ALA A 183 -1.66 -38.72 -12.64
C ALA A 183 -2.41 -38.41 -13.95
N GLU A 184 -3.31 -39.28 -14.38
CA GLU A 184 -4.08 -39.13 -15.62
C GLU A 184 -5.13 -38.02 -15.56
N MET A 185 -5.67 -37.72 -14.36
CA MET A 185 -6.73 -36.73 -14.15
C MET A 185 -6.27 -35.47 -13.43
N ILE A 186 -5.05 -35.43 -12.93
CA ILE A 186 -4.56 -34.39 -12.03
C ILE A 186 -4.63 -32.99 -12.62
N HIS A 187 -4.44 -32.85 -13.94
CA HIS A 187 -4.39 -31.58 -14.64
C HIS A 187 -5.70 -30.77 -14.56
N HIS A 188 -6.82 -31.41 -14.29
CA HIS A 188 -8.11 -30.74 -14.08
C HIS A 188 -8.31 -30.19 -12.67
N TYR A 189 -7.42 -30.53 -11.76
CA TYR A 189 -7.52 -30.19 -10.32
C TYR A 189 -6.38 -29.29 -9.85
N LEU A 190 -5.51 -28.82 -10.74
CA LEU A 190 -4.42 -27.90 -10.41
C LEU A 190 -4.84 -26.46 -10.71
N TYR A 191 -4.59 -25.59 -9.76
CA TYR A 191 -4.86 -24.15 -9.80
C TYR A 191 -3.64 -23.32 -9.37
N PHE A 192 -2.43 -23.86 -9.54
CA PHE A 192 -1.18 -23.14 -9.23
C PHE A 192 -1.04 -21.88 -10.09
N GLU A 193 -1.46 -21.96 -11.36
CA GLU A 193 -1.48 -20.82 -12.28
C GLU A 193 -2.41 -19.72 -11.76
N ALA A 194 -3.60 -20.08 -11.26
CA ALA A 194 -4.56 -19.10 -10.72
C ALA A 194 -3.96 -18.33 -9.54
N SER A 195 -3.34 -19.06 -8.59
CA SER A 195 -2.64 -18.45 -7.45
C SER A 195 -1.54 -17.48 -7.91
N ALA A 196 -0.66 -17.91 -8.80
CA ALA A 196 0.47 -17.12 -9.28
C ALA A 196 0.03 -15.90 -10.10
N VAL A 197 -0.97 -16.08 -11.00
CA VAL A 197 -1.51 -15.01 -11.85
C VAL A 197 -2.20 -13.94 -11.01
N ILE A 198 -3.02 -14.33 -10.03
CA ILE A 198 -3.70 -13.36 -9.14
C ILE A 198 -2.67 -12.50 -8.41
N ILE A 199 -1.64 -13.10 -7.80
CA ILE A 199 -0.58 -12.36 -7.11
C ILE A 199 0.16 -11.43 -8.06
N THR A 200 0.46 -11.89 -9.27
CA THR A 200 1.16 -11.11 -10.30
C THR A 200 0.34 -9.91 -10.75
N LEU A 201 -0.95 -10.10 -11.07
CA LEU A 201 -1.84 -9.03 -11.52
C LEU A 201 -2.08 -7.98 -10.42
N ILE A 202 -2.29 -8.43 -9.18
CA ILE A 202 -2.47 -7.49 -8.06
C ILE A 202 -1.18 -6.74 -7.77
N SER A 203 -0.02 -7.41 -7.86
CA SER A 203 1.28 -6.74 -7.71
C SER A 203 1.54 -5.74 -8.83
N PHE A 204 1.14 -6.04 -10.06
CA PHE A 204 1.20 -5.11 -11.18
C PHE A 204 0.28 -3.90 -10.95
N GLY A 205 -0.96 -4.11 -10.48
CA GLY A 205 -1.85 -3.02 -10.10
C GLY A 205 -1.24 -2.12 -9.02
N LYS A 206 -0.58 -2.70 -8.01
CA LYS A 206 0.12 -1.95 -6.97
C LYS A 206 1.33 -1.17 -7.49
N TYR A 207 2.05 -1.71 -8.45
CA TYR A 207 3.12 -0.99 -9.14
C TYR A 207 2.58 0.24 -9.88
N LEU A 208 1.49 0.08 -10.66
CA LEU A 208 0.86 1.20 -11.38
C LEU A 208 0.32 2.27 -10.41
N GLU A 209 -0.28 1.85 -9.30
CA GLU A 209 -0.74 2.75 -8.23
C GLU A 209 0.42 3.57 -7.65
N ALA A 210 1.55 2.91 -7.33
CA ALA A 210 2.73 3.58 -6.78
C ALA A 210 3.32 4.61 -7.76
N VAL A 211 3.38 4.28 -9.06
CA VAL A 211 3.82 5.19 -10.12
C VAL A 211 2.88 6.40 -10.23
N ALA A 212 1.57 6.17 -10.21
CA ALA A 212 0.57 7.24 -10.30
C ALA A 212 0.64 8.18 -9.09
N LYS A 213 0.70 7.63 -7.87
CA LYS A 213 0.88 8.41 -6.63
C LYS A 213 2.17 9.25 -6.66
N GLY A 214 3.26 8.69 -7.17
CA GLY A 214 4.54 9.39 -7.32
C GLY A 214 4.41 10.64 -8.19
N ARG A 215 3.78 10.51 -9.37
CA ARG A 215 3.57 11.62 -10.31
C ARG A 215 2.67 12.71 -9.74
N THR A 216 1.58 12.33 -9.07
CA THR A 216 0.65 13.28 -8.44
C THR A 216 1.35 14.07 -7.34
N SER A 217 2.11 13.42 -6.49
CA SER A 217 2.87 14.07 -5.42
C SER A 217 3.91 15.06 -5.96
N GLU A 218 4.59 14.72 -7.05
CA GLU A 218 5.56 15.60 -7.70
C GLU A 218 4.89 16.84 -8.32
N ALA A 219 3.73 16.67 -8.96
CA ALA A 219 2.97 17.77 -9.52
C ALA A 219 2.50 18.76 -8.44
N ILE A 220 1.99 18.25 -7.31
CA ILE A 220 1.58 19.07 -6.17
C ILE A 220 2.79 19.83 -5.59
N LYS A 221 3.94 19.17 -5.43
CA LYS A 221 5.17 19.81 -4.94
C LYS A 221 5.66 20.92 -5.87
N LYS A 222 5.59 20.73 -7.19
CA LYS A 222 5.93 21.78 -8.16
C LYS A 222 5.01 23.00 -8.03
N LEU A 223 3.71 22.79 -7.86
CA LEU A 223 2.75 23.88 -7.65
C LEU A 223 3.00 24.61 -6.32
N MET A 224 3.26 23.88 -5.25
CA MET A 224 3.61 24.49 -3.95
C MET A 224 4.94 25.27 -4.00
N GLY A 225 5.90 24.82 -4.81
CA GLY A 225 7.16 25.54 -5.04
C GLY A 225 7.02 26.85 -5.80
N LEU A 226 5.90 27.07 -6.52
CA LEU A 226 5.56 28.32 -7.19
C LEU A 226 4.90 29.34 -6.25
N ALA A 227 4.45 28.91 -5.06
CA ALA A 227 3.90 29.83 -4.06
C ALA A 227 5.01 30.76 -3.55
N PRO A 228 4.76 32.08 -3.48
CA PRO A 228 5.74 33.02 -2.97
C PRO A 228 6.08 32.66 -1.52
N LYS A 229 7.39 32.66 -1.19
CA LYS A 229 7.88 32.34 0.15
C LYS A 229 7.79 33.54 1.10
N THR A 230 7.70 34.74 0.54
CA THR A 230 7.62 36.02 1.25
C THR A 230 6.40 36.80 0.78
N ALA A 231 5.82 37.55 1.69
CA ALA A 231 4.78 38.54 1.40
C ALA A 231 5.28 39.92 1.79
N ARG A 232 4.97 40.92 0.96
CA ARG A 232 5.24 42.31 1.29
C ARG A 232 4.12 42.86 2.15
N VAL A 233 4.42 43.22 3.36
CA VAL A 233 3.47 43.79 4.33
C VAL A 233 3.87 45.21 4.70
N ILE A 234 2.87 46.06 5.00
CA ILE A 234 3.09 47.41 5.49
C ILE A 234 2.93 47.35 7.02
N ARG A 235 4.04 47.53 7.76
CA ARG A 235 4.03 47.68 9.21
C ARG A 235 4.59 49.06 9.60
N ASN A 236 3.82 49.85 10.33
CA ASN A 236 4.17 51.20 10.76
C ASN A 236 4.49 52.18 9.61
N GLY A 237 3.87 52.01 8.43
CA GLY A 237 4.11 52.86 7.28
C GLY A 237 5.31 52.48 6.41
N GLU A 238 6.05 51.43 6.78
CA GLU A 238 7.19 50.90 6.01
C GLU A 238 6.82 49.54 5.38
N GLU A 239 7.22 49.38 4.12
CA GLU A 239 7.11 48.12 3.41
C GLU A 239 8.21 47.17 3.84
N LYS A 240 7.84 45.94 4.28
CA LYS A 240 8.77 44.91 4.70
C LYS A 240 8.39 43.56 4.12
N ASP A 241 9.36 42.87 3.50
CA ASP A 241 9.17 41.48 3.07
C ASP A 241 9.33 40.54 4.25
N ILE A 242 8.25 39.82 4.60
CA ILE A 242 8.26 38.83 5.68
C ILE A 242 7.88 37.45 5.14
N PRO A 243 8.32 36.36 5.78
CA PRO A 243 7.86 35.01 5.44
C PRO A 243 6.32 34.93 5.49
N ILE A 244 5.70 34.26 4.52
CA ILE A 244 4.22 34.11 4.48
C ILE A 244 3.67 33.51 5.78
N LYS A 245 4.45 32.67 6.49
CA LYS A 245 4.06 32.08 7.78
C LYS A 245 3.89 33.12 8.92
N GLU A 246 4.44 34.30 8.74
CA GLU A 246 4.40 35.38 9.74
C GLU A 246 3.36 36.47 9.39
N VAL A 247 2.59 36.25 8.33
CA VAL A 247 1.49 37.16 7.94
C VAL A 247 0.28 36.83 8.79
N GLU A 248 -0.09 37.76 9.67
CA GLU A 248 -1.34 37.76 10.42
C GLU A 248 -2.39 38.55 9.63
N VAL A 249 -3.62 38.03 9.51
CA VAL A 249 -4.79 38.68 8.87
C VAL A 249 -5.69 39.29 9.92
#